data_7d3a8d2c16821ea7b25e9459c92f8d26
#
_entry.id   7d3a8d2c16821ea7b25e9459c92f8d26
#
_cell.length_a   1.000
_cell.length_b   1.000
_cell.length_c   1.000
_cell.angle_alpha   90.00
_cell.angle_beta   90.00
_cell.angle_gamma   90.00
#
_symmetry.space_group_name_H-M   'P 1'
#
loop_
_entity.id
_entity.type
_entity.pdbx_description
1 polymer ?
#
loop_
_entity_poly.entity_id
_entity_poly.type
_entity_poly.pdbx_seq_one_letter_code
_entity_poly.pdbx_strand_id
1 'polypeptide(L)'
;RSSDLNDEFREYLSEFARSDEYKEMLVQHTVHMICNSGGNVGIERISQELVYSPRYVERVFKEYTGFSPKKMCRLVRAHKALLMLLCSKEFSKTMISLECGYADLSHMNRELKSVLGVTPKMVGREDLYLGSMKTSQTVYNF
;
A
#
# COMPACT_ATOMS: atom_id res chain seq x y z
N ARG A 1 17.18 16.71 -39.63
CA ARG A 1 16.98 15.25 -39.52
C ARG A 1 17.04 14.74 -38.08
N SER A 2 17.91 15.25 -37.23
CA SER A 2 17.92 14.90 -35.82
C SER A 2 16.76 15.56 -35.01
N SER A 3 16.19 16.69 -35.49
CA SER A 3 15.03 17.34 -34.91
C SER A 3 13.74 16.52 -35.13
N ASP A 4 13.59 15.91 -36.32
CA ASP A 4 12.39 15.14 -36.66
C ASP A 4 12.25 13.88 -35.82
N LEU A 5 13.35 13.18 -35.57
CA LEU A 5 13.40 12.00 -34.69
C LEU A 5 13.10 12.36 -33.23
N ASN A 6 13.54 13.53 -32.78
CA ASN A 6 13.22 14.04 -31.45
C ASN A 6 11.74 14.41 -31.30
N ASP A 7 11.14 14.95 -32.35
CA ASP A 7 9.75 15.36 -32.36
C ASP A 7 8.81 14.14 -32.40
N GLU A 8 9.12 13.14 -33.25
CA GLU A 8 8.41 11.86 -33.29
C GLU A 8 8.50 11.11 -31.94
N PHE A 9 9.69 11.10 -31.32
CA PHE A 9 9.87 10.47 -30.02
C PHE A 9 9.11 11.20 -28.90
N ARG A 10 9.08 12.52 -28.93
CA ARG A 10 8.29 13.32 -28.00
C ARG A 10 6.79 13.08 -28.15
N GLU A 11 6.31 12.97 -29.37
CA GLU A 11 4.92 12.68 -29.67
C GLU A 11 4.55 11.28 -29.16
N TYR A 12 5.35 10.28 -29.45
CA TYR A 12 5.20 8.92 -28.93
C TYR A 12 5.16 8.89 -27.39
N LEU A 13 6.09 9.55 -26.73
CA LEU A 13 6.09 9.64 -25.25
C LEU A 13 4.87 10.36 -24.72
N SER A 14 4.38 11.39 -25.42
CA SER A 14 3.18 12.12 -25.06
C SER A 14 1.91 11.28 -25.19
N GLU A 15 1.81 10.48 -26.25
CA GLU A 15 0.71 9.52 -26.44
C GLU A 15 0.78 8.40 -25.40
N PHE A 16 1.95 7.84 -25.17
CA PHE A 16 2.16 6.82 -24.14
C PHE A 16 1.78 7.33 -22.74
N ALA A 17 2.18 8.55 -22.39
CA ALA A 17 1.85 9.18 -21.11
C ALA A 17 0.35 9.44 -20.92
N ARG A 18 -0.44 9.46 -21.98
CA ARG A 18 -1.90 9.59 -21.96
C ARG A 18 -2.63 8.25 -22.07
N SER A 19 -1.91 7.17 -22.37
CA SER A 19 -2.48 5.84 -22.52
C SER A 19 -2.90 5.24 -21.18
N ASP A 20 -3.88 4.36 -21.21
CA ASP A 20 -4.29 3.60 -20.03
C ASP A 20 -3.17 2.65 -19.56
N GLU A 21 -2.38 2.13 -20.48
CA GLU A 21 -1.21 1.29 -20.19
C GLU A 21 -0.20 2.01 -19.28
N TYR A 22 0.06 3.28 -19.55
CA TYR A 22 0.95 4.09 -18.71
C TYR A 22 0.37 4.31 -17.30
N LYS A 23 -0.92 4.57 -17.19
CA LYS A 23 -1.61 4.70 -15.91
C LYS A 23 -1.57 3.41 -15.10
N GLU A 24 -1.76 2.27 -15.76
CA GLU A 24 -1.62 0.95 -15.13
C GLU A 24 -0.21 0.73 -14.59
N MET A 25 0.82 1.06 -15.35
CA MET A 25 2.21 1.00 -14.90
C MET A 25 2.46 1.90 -13.68
N LEU A 26 1.92 3.11 -13.69
CA LEU A 26 2.01 4.04 -12.56
C LEU A 26 1.38 3.43 -11.30
N VAL A 27 0.19 2.85 -11.42
CA VAL A 27 -0.51 2.19 -10.31
C VAL A 27 0.28 0.99 -9.79
N GLN A 28 0.76 0.12 -10.68
CA GLN A 28 1.56 -1.04 -10.31
C GLN A 28 2.85 -0.64 -9.58
N HIS A 29 3.54 0.38 -10.08
CA HIS A 29 4.77 0.86 -9.45
C HIS A 29 4.48 1.48 -8.07
N THR A 30 3.40 2.22 -7.94
CA THR A 30 2.94 2.78 -6.65
C THR A 30 2.64 1.66 -5.65
N VAL A 31 1.90 0.64 -6.05
CA VAL A 31 1.62 -0.54 -5.21
C VAL A 31 2.92 -1.22 -4.78
N HIS A 32 3.84 -1.40 -5.69
CA HIS A 32 5.14 -2.02 -5.40
C HIS A 32 5.94 -1.23 -4.35
N MET A 33 6.00 0.08 -4.47
CA MET A 33 6.66 0.94 -3.48
C MET A 33 5.99 0.86 -2.10
N ILE A 34 4.67 0.86 -2.06
CA ILE A 34 3.90 0.73 -0.82
C ILE A 34 4.16 -0.62 -0.15
N CYS A 35 4.09 -1.70 -0.89
CA CYS A 35 4.33 -3.05 -0.36
C CYS A 35 5.77 -3.23 0.12
N ASN A 36 6.76 -2.79 -0.65
CA ASN A 36 8.18 -2.91 -0.29
C ASN A 36 8.54 -2.10 0.96
N SER A 37 7.87 -0.97 1.18
CA SER A 37 8.08 -0.16 2.39
C SER A 37 7.29 -0.66 3.61
N GLY A 38 6.47 -1.70 3.45
CA GLY A 38 5.52 -2.13 4.49
C GLY A 38 4.49 -1.07 4.84
N GLY A 39 4.10 -0.23 3.88
CA GLY A 39 3.18 0.88 4.07
C GLY A 39 3.81 2.14 4.67
N ASN A 40 5.13 2.27 4.66
CA ASN A 40 5.87 3.39 5.26
C ASN A 40 6.51 4.32 4.22
N VAL A 41 5.88 4.50 3.07
CA VAL A 41 6.30 5.44 2.04
C VAL A 41 5.31 6.60 1.94
N GLY A 42 5.83 7.81 1.83
CA GLY A 42 5.01 9.01 1.60
C GLY A 42 4.74 9.27 0.12
N ILE A 43 3.67 10.01 -0.16
CA ILE A 43 3.28 10.36 -1.54
C ILE A 43 4.36 11.18 -2.25
N GLU A 44 5.10 12.01 -1.51
CA GLU A 44 6.19 12.83 -2.04
C GLU A 44 7.30 11.96 -2.62
N ARG A 45 7.68 10.89 -1.92
CA ARG A 45 8.69 9.95 -2.38
C ARG A 45 8.21 9.19 -3.63
N ILE A 46 6.97 8.73 -3.63
CA ILE A 46 6.37 8.05 -4.78
C ILE A 46 6.36 8.97 -6.00
N SER A 47 5.94 10.21 -5.81
CA SER A 47 5.85 11.22 -6.85
C SER A 47 7.21 11.58 -7.44
N GLN A 48 8.24 11.70 -6.60
CA GLN A 48 9.61 11.96 -7.04
C GLN A 48 10.13 10.83 -7.92
N GLU A 49 9.90 9.60 -7.54
CA GLU A 49 10.38 8.44 -8.29
C GLU A 49 9.66 8.26 -9.61
N LEU A 50 8.36 8.55 -9.66
CA LEU A 50 7.54 8.49 -10.87
C LEU A 50 7.67 9.75 -11.76
N VAL A 51 8.29 10.81 -11.24
CA VAL A 51 8.45 12.11 -11.94
C VAL A 51 7.07 12.76 -12.25
N TYR A 52 6.12 12.61 -11.35
CA TYR A 52 4.79 13.22 -11.41
C TYR A 52 4.45 13.99 -10.15
N SER A 53 3.48 14.89 -10.25
CA SER A 53 2.99 15.58 -9.06
C SER A 53 2.25 14.62 -8.12
N PRO A 54 2.30 14.84 -6.80
CA PRO A 54 1.53 14.06 -5.83
C PRO A 54 0.04 13.98 -6.18
N ARG A 55 -0.54 15.10 -6.59
CA ARG A 55 -1.95 15.20 -6.97
C ARG A 55 -2.32 14.30 -8.16
N TYR A 56 -1.44 14.22 -9.15
CA TYR A 56 -1.65 13.36 -10.32
C TYR A 56 -1.59 11.88 -9.92
N VAL A 57 -0.57 11.49 -9.15
CA VAL A 57 -0.42 10.11 -8.65
C VAL A 57 -1.63 9.68 -7.82
N GLU A 58 -2.08 10.52 -6.89
CA GLU A 58 -3.26 10.26 -6.06
C GLU A 58 -4.52 10.08 -6.91
N ARG A 59 -4.73 10.94 -7.89
CA ARG A 59 -5.90 10.88 -8.77
C ARG A 59 -5.93 9.59 -9.59
N VAL A 60 -4.85 9.27 -10.28
CA VAL A 60 -4.77 8.07 -11.12
C VAL A 60 -4.88 6.81 -10.26
N PHE A 61 -4.19 6.77 -9.13
CA PHE A 61 -4.25 5.63 -8.21
C PHE A 61 -5.68 5.39 -7.71
N LYS A 62 -6.38 6.44 -7.32
CA LYS A 62 -7.77 6.36 -6.86
C LYS A 62 -8.74 5.95 -7.97
N GLU A 63 -8.52 6.42 -9.18
CA GLU A 63 -9.29 6.02 -10.36
C GLU A 63 -9.25 4.51 -10.60
N TYR A 64 -8.08 3.89 -10.47
CA TYR A 64 -7.85 2.48 -10.76
C TYR A 64 -8.14 1.55 -9.57
N THR A 65 -7.86 1.99 -8.35
CA THR A 65 -7.95 1.13 -7.15
C THR A 65 -9.18 1.40 -6.28
N GLY A 66 -9.78 2.56 -6.42
CA GLY A 66 -10.89 3.02 -5.57
C GLY A 66 -10.44 3.67 -4.24
N PHE A 67 -9.13 3.65 -3.90
CA PHE A 67 -8.62 4.30 -2.68
C PHE A 67 -7.38 5.14 -2.95
N SER A 68 -7.07 6.03 -1.98
CA SER A 68 -5.84 6.81 -2.04
C SER A 68 -4.61 5.93 -1.74
N PRO A 69 -3.41 6.32 -2.21
CA PRO A 69 -2.16 5.69 -1.80
C PRO A 69 -1.97 5.66 -0.28
N LYS A 70 -2.35 6.74 0.41
CA LYS A 70 -2.31 6.82 1.87
C LYS A 70 -3.16 5.75 2.55
N LYS A 71 -4.37 5.51 2.05
CA LYS A 71 -5.25 4.45 2.57
C LYS A 71 -4.63 3.08 2.35
N MET A 72 -4.04 2.83 1.19
CA MET A 72 -3.34 1.57 0.94
C MET A 72 -2.13 1.39 1.85
N CYS A 73 -1.35 2.43 2.12
CA CYS A 73 -0.25 2.40 3.09
C CYS A 73 -0.73 1.97 4.47
N ARG A 74 -1.84 2.54 4.94
CA ARG A 74 -2.45 2.17 6.22
C ARG A 74 -2.89 0.70 6.25
N LEU A 75 -3.50 0.21 5.20
CA LEU A 75 -3.91 -1.20 5.06
C LEU A 75 -2.72 -2.15 5.10
N VAL A 76 -1.68 -1.87 4.32
CA VAL A 76 -0.46 -2.70 4.25
C VAL A 76 0.26 -2.72 5.60
N ARG A 77 0.40 -1.57 6.25
CA ARG A 77 1.01 -1.45 7.58
C ARG A 77 0.25 -2.24 8.63
N ALA A 78 -1.06 -2.06 8.69
CA ALA A 78 -1.93 -2.76 9.63
C ALA A 78 -1.90 -4.28 9.40
N HIS A 79 -1.91 -4.72 8.15
CA HIS A 79 -1.82 -6.13 7.79
C HIS A 79 -0.48 -6.75 8.21
N LYS A 80 0.63 -6.04 7.98
CA LYS A 80 1.96 -6.47 8.46
C LYS A 80 1.99 -6.60 9.98
N ALA A 81 1.46 -5.62 10.70
CA ALA A 81 1.38 -5.65 12.16
C ALA A 81 0.55 -6.84 12.66
N LEU A 82 -0.60 -7.09 12.05
CA LEU A 82 -1.44 -8.23 12.39
C LEU A 82 -0.72 -9.57 12.20
N LEU A 83 -0.04 -9.75 11.06
CA LEU A 83 0.74 -10.95 10.80
C LEU A 83 1.86 -11.14 11.83
N MET A 84 2.56 -10.09 12.21
CA MET A 84 3.59 -10.16 13.23
C MET A 84 3.02 -10.51 14.61
N LEU A 85 1.86 -9.95 14.98
CA LEU A 85 1.16 -10.29 16.22
C LEU A 85 0.72 -11.75 16.28
N LEU A 86 0.34 -12.33 15.15
CA LEU A 86 -0.08 -13.73 15.05
C LEU A 86 1.10 -14.72 15.02
N CYS A 87 2.20 -14.36 14.37
CA CYS A 87 3.28 -15.28 14.04
C CYS A 87 4.53 -15.10 14.91
N SER A 88 4.78 -13.90 15.44
CA SER A 88 6.02 -13.56 16.15
C SER A 88 5.82 -13.54 17.67
N LYS A 89 5.89 -14.71 18.29
CA LYS A 89 5.77 -14.84 19.76
C LYS A 89 6.96 -14.23 20.52
N GLU A 90 8.09 -14.02 19.85
CA GLU A 90 9.34 -13.53 20.44
C GLU A 90 9.37 -12.02 20.63
N PHE A 91 8.53 -11.29 19.90
CA PHE A 91 8.49 -9.83 19.94
C PHE A 91 7.35 -9.32 20.82
N SER A 92 7.67 -8.33 21.66
CA SER A 92 6.63 -7.62 22.41
C SER A 92 5.75 -6.80 21.45
N LYS A 93 4.53 -6.52 21.86
CA LYS A 93 3.60 -5.65 21.08
C LYS A 93 4.20 -4.27 20.79
N THR A 94 4.95 -3.72 21.75
CA THR A 94 5.67 -2.45 21.57
C THR A 94 6.73 -2.55 20.49
N MET A 95 7.54 -3.62 20.47
CA MET A 95 8.54 -3.84 19.43
C MET A 95 7.89 -4.00 18.05
N ILE A 96 6.78 -4.73 17.96
CA ILE A 96 6.03 -4.89 16.72
C ILE A 96 5.52 -3.54 16.22
N SER A 97 5.00 -2.70 17.10
CA SER A 97 4.51 -1.37 16.73
C SER A 97 5.61 -0.51 16.09
N LEU A 98 6.79 -0.50 16.67
CA LEU A 98 7.94 0.24 16.17
C LEU A 98 8.46 -0.34 14.84
N GLU A 99 8.57 -1.67 14.76
CA GLU A 99 9.02 -2.36 13.54
C GLU A 99 8.08 -2.12 12.35
N CYS A 100 6.79 -1.99 12.60
CA CYS A 100 5.81 -1.67 11.57
C CYS A 100 5.72 -0.18 11.22
N GLY A 101 6.47 0.68 11.89
CA GLY A 101 6.52 2.12 11.60
C GLY A 101 5.47 2.96 12.32
N TYR A 102 4.87 2.44 13.39
CA TYR A 102 4.00 3.23 14.25
C TYR A 102 4.81 4.03 15.26
N ALA A 103 4.27 5.18 15.67
CA ALA A 103 4.92 6.03 16.68
C ALA A 103 5.01 5.32 18.05
N ASP A 104 3.96 4.58 18.42
CA ASP A 104 3.81 3.84 19.66
C ASP A 104 2.77 2.72 19.55
N LEU A 105 2.63 1.93 20.61
CA LEU A 105 1.65 0.85 20.68
C LEU A 105 0.20 1.35 20.60
N SER A 106 -0.10 2.51 21.18
CA SER A 106 -1.45 3.09 21.14
C SER A 106 -1.83 3.50 19.71
N HIS A 107 -0.90 4.05 18.96
CA HIS A 107 -1.10 4.35 17.54
C HIS A 107 -1.40 3.08 16.73
N MET A 108 -0.61 2.02 16.92
CA MET A 108 -0.85 0.72 16.28
C MET A 108 -2.24 0.17 16.60
N ASN A 109 -2.64 0.20 17.88
CA ASN A 109 -3.92 -0.32 18.32
C ASN A 109 -5.10 0.42 17.68
N ARG A 110 -5.03 1.76 17.62
CA ARG A 110 -6.05 2.58 16.95
C ARG A 110 -6.13 2.29 15.46
N GLU A 111 -4.99 2.16 14.81
CA GLU A 111 -4.92 1.88 13.39
C GLU A 111 -5.48 0.50 13.05
N LEU A 112 -5.11 -0.54 13.78
CA LEU A 112 -5.63 -1.90 13.61
C LEU A 112 -7.16 -1.93 13.77
N LYS A 113 -7.69 -1.26 14.79
CA LYS A 113 -9.13 -1.17 14.99
C LYS A 113 -9.83 -0.40 13.88
N SER A 114 -9.27 0.73 13.46
CA SER A 114 -9.84 1.59 12.41
C SER A 114 -9.84 0.92 11.03
N VAL A 115 -8.76 0.24 10.69
CA VAL A 115 -8.53 -0.28 9.33
C VAL A 115 -9.01 -1.72 9.17
N LEU A 116 -8.79 -2.58 10.18
CA LEU A 116 -9.09 -4.01 10.14
C LEU A 116 -10.19 -4.43 11.12
N GLY A 117 -10.67 -3.55 11.98
CA GLY A 117 -11.64 -3.88 13.01
C GLY A 117 -11.10 -4.83 14.09
N VAL A 118 -9.79 -4.95 14.23
CA VAL A 118 -9.11 -5.90 15.12
C VAL A 118 -8.40 -5.16 16.24
N THR A 119 -8.51 -5.69 17.47
CA THR A 119 -7.70 -5.22 18.60
C THR A 119 -6.66 -6.26 18.97
N PRO A 120 -5.49 -5.87 19.54
CA PRO A 120 -4.48 -6.83 19.97
C PRO A 120 -4.95 -7.86 20.99
N LYS A 121 -6.01 -7.54 21.74
CA LYS A 121 -6.64 -8.49 22.68
C LYS A 121 -7.39 -9.63 21.98
N MET A 122 -7.85 -9.39 20.75
CA MET A 122 -8.51 -10.39 19.91
C MET A 122 -7.53 -11.34 19.26
N VAL A 123 -6.27 -10.92 19.12
CA VAL A 123 -5.18 -11.73 18.53
C VAL A 123 -4.80 -12.83 19.53
N GLY A 124 -4.86 -14.09 19.10
CA GLY A 124 -4.58 -15.26 19.92
C GLY A 124 -5.84 -16.02 20.35
N ARG A 125 -7.02 -15.55 19.98
CA ARG A 125 -8.26 -16.35 20.08
C ARG A 125 -8.40 -17.27 18.87
N GLU A 126 -8.78 -18.52 19.11
CA GLU A 126 -8.98 -19.52 18.03
C GLU A 126 -10.02 -19.07 16.99
N ASP A 127 -11.05 -18.36 17.42
CA ASP A 127 -12.10 -17.80 16.57
C ASP A 127 -11.58 -16.79 15.54
N LEU A 128 -10.54 -16.03 15.87
CA LEU A 128 -9.90 -15.09 14.95
C LEU A 128 -9.09 -15.83 13.87
N TYR A 129 -8.46 -16.92 14.25
CA TYR A 129 -7.71 -17.77 13.34
C TYR A 129 -8.64 -18.41 12.30
N LEU A 130 -9.79 -18.90 12.72
CA LEU A 130 -10.82 -19.48 11.85
C LEU A 130 -11.53 -18.43 10.99
N GLY A 131 -11.77 -17.23 11.52
CA GLY A 131 -12.34 -16.09 10.78
C GLY A 131 -11.39 -15.58 9.70
N SER A 132 -10.12 -15.44 10.01
CA SER A 132 -9.07 -15.04 9.10
C SER A 132 -8.85 -16.05 7.96
N MET A 133 -8.89 -17.35 8.23
CA MET A 133 -8.83 -18.40 7.21
C MET A 133 -10.06 -18.40 6.29
N LYS A 134 -11.25 -18.19 6.83
CA LYS A 134 -12.49 -18.08 6.04
C LYS A 134 -12.48 -16.86 5.13
N THR A 135 -11.98 -15.73 5.61
CA THR A 135 -11.84 -14.49 4.82
C THR A 135 -10.80 -14.65 3.72
N SER A 136 -9.69 -15.34 4.00
CA SER A 136 -8.65 -15.62 3.00
C SER A 136 -9.15 -16.53 1.89
N GLN A 137 -9.96 -17.54 2.20
CA GLN A 137 -10.59 -18.38 1.18
C GLN A 137 -11.57 -17.60 0.31
N THR A 138 -12.25 -16.60 0.85
CA THR A 138 -13.18 -15.76 0.07
C THR A 138 -12.43 -14.76 -0.83
N VAL A 139 -11.25 -14.31 -0.44
CA VAL A 139 -10.42 -13.37 -1.21
C VAL A 139 -9.66 -14.07 -2.34
N TYR A 140 -9.35 -15.37 -2.21
CA TYR A 140 -8.62 -16.13 -3.24
C TYR A 140 -9.51 -16.88 -4.24
N ASN A 141 -10.83 -16.74 -4.14
CA ASN A 141 -11.78 -17.28 -5.11
C ASN A 141 -12.15 -16.25 -6.19
N PHE A 142 -11.14 -15.62 -6.75
CA PHE A 142 -11.28 -14.88 -8.01
C PHE A 142 -10.80 -15.70 -9.18
#